data_eab6e5cf15594228a23b1e57a26d8955
#
_entry.id   eab6e5cf15594228a23b1e57a26d8955
#
_cell.length_a   1.000
_cell.length_b   1.000
_cell.length_c   1.000
_cell.angle_alpha   90.00
_cell.angle_beta   90.00
_cell.angle_gamma   90.00
#
_symmetry.space_group_name_H-M   'P 1'
#
loop_
_entity.id
_entity.type
_entity.pdbx_description
1 polymer ?
#
loop_
_entity_poly.entity_id
_entity_poly.type
_entity_poly.pdbx_seq_one_letter_code
_entity_poly.pdbx_strand_id
1 'polypeptide(L)'
;GLPVYVDPARLPLIDPEKKAEAPVNGTTDNSNTHFAAIGLWAARRHEVPTERSFVLLNRRFQKSQAGDGSWGYYFSADGKSGGSGALTCVALLGLAIGHALDLDKDADVRPEADPKVLKAFKMLGGRVGAPTGFVGDRPTPKDAGGFYYLWALERIAVLYDVSKLDGKDWYK
;
A
#
# COMPACT_ATOMS: atom_id res chain seq x y z
N GLY A 1 -11.74 -29.32 -18.15
CA GLY A 1 -11.53 -28.32 -19.18
C GLY A 1 -10.48 -27.34 -18.72
N LEU A 2 -9.55 -26.96 -19.59
CA LEU A 2 -8.61 -25.88 -19.32
C LEU A 2 -9.42 -24.59 -19.12
N PRO A 3 -9.03 -23.69 -18.21
CA PRO A 3 -9.71 -22.42 -18.06
C PRO A 3 -9.66 -21.66 -19.39
N VAL A 4 -10.82 -21.17 -19.82
CA VAL A 4 -10.91 -20.34 -21.02
C VAL A 4 -10.07 -19.08 -20.75
N TYR A 5 -9.02 -18.89 -21.53
CA TYR A 5 -8.26 -17.65 -21.48
C TYR A 5 -9.18 -16.51 -21.91
N VAL A 6 -9.52 -15.64 -20.98
CA VAL A 6 -10.26 -14.43 -21.28
C VAL A 6 -9.23 -13.34 -21.56
N ASP A 7 -9.25 -12.81 -22.77
CA ASP A 7 -8.42 -11.67 -23.13
C ASP A 7 -8.64 -10.53 -22.11
N PRO A 8 -7.59 -10.11 -21.37
CA PRO A 8 -7.73 -9.05 -20.38
C PRO A 8 -8.30 -7.73 -20.93
N ALA A 9 -8.10 -7.46 -22.22
CA ALA A 9 -8.66 -6.29 -22.90
C ALA A 9 -10.18 -6.34 -23.06
N ARG A 10 -10.78 -7.53 -22.92
CA ARG A 10 -12.24 -7.75 -23.02
C ARG A 10 -12.93 -7.75 -21.66
N LEU A 11 -12.19 -7.68 -20.57
CA LEU A 11 -12.80 -7.55 -19.26
C LEU A 11 -13.44 -6.15 -19.13
N PRO A 12 -14.71 -6.05 -18.68
CA PRO A 12 -15.42 -4.77 -18.59
C PRO A 12 -14.73 -3.73 -17.69
N LEU A 13 -13.79 -4.17 -16.87
CA LEU A 13 -12.98 -3.31 -15.99
C LEU A 13 -11.75 -2.70 -16.69
N ILE A 14 -11.43 -3.13 -17.92
CA ILE A 14 -10.25 -2.70 -18.67
C ILE A 14 -10.73 -2.11 -20.00
N ASP A 15 -11.39 -0.96 -19.92
CA ASP A 15 -11.65 -0.14 -21.09
C ASP A 15 -10.42 0.76 -21.32
N PRO A 16 -9.59 0.51 -22.35
CA PRO A 16 -8.38 1.28 -22.61
C PRO A 16 -8.68 2.74 -22.97
N GLU A 17 -9.90 3.06 -23.42
CA GLU A 17 -10.32 4.42 -23.81
C GLU A 17 -10.91 5.20 -22.63
N LYS A 18 -11.41 4.53 -21.61
CA LYS A 18 -11.82 5.21 -20.40
C LYS A 18 -10.59 5.64 -19.63
N LYS A 19 -10.36 6.94 -19.56
CA LYS A 19 -9.42 7.51 -18.58
C LYS A 19 -9.76 6.88 -17.24
N ALA A 20 -8.75 6.26 -16.62
CA ALA A 20 -8.90 5.66 -15.31
C ALA A 20 -9.21 6.75 -14.28
N GLU A 21 -10.47 7.13 -14.20
CA GLU A 21 -10.97 7.91 -13.09
C GLU A 21 -10.92 6.99 -11.87
N ALA A 22 -10.15 7.39 -10.87
CA ALA A 22 -10.22 6.73 -9.58
C ALA A 22 -11.67 6.80 -9.12
N PRO A 23 -12.30 5.71 -8.67
CA PRO A 23 -13.66 5.76 -8.17
C PRO A 23 -13.74 6.84 -7.09
N VAL A 24 -14.55 7.86 -7.35
CA VAL A 24 -14.65 9.07 -6.52
C VAL A 24 -15.33 8.78 -5.18
N ASN A 25 -15.98 7.64 -5.03
CA ASN A 25 -16.78 7.33 -3.85
C ASN A 25 -16.20 6.14 -3.09
N GLY A 26 -15.76 6.42 -1.93
CA GLY A 26 -15.27 5.79 -0.72
C GLY A 26 -15.60 4.34 -0.36
N THR A 27 -15.89 3.46 -1.30
CA THR A 27 -16.19 2.05 -1.03
C THR A 27 -15.01 1.10 -1.27
N THR A 28 -13.86 1.62 -1.73
CA THR A 28 -12.70 0.78 -2.01
C THR A 28 -11.74 0.75 -0.82
N ASP A 29 -11.55 -0.43 -0.24
CA ASP A 29 -10.66 -0.59 0.90
C ASP A 29 -9.20 -0.89 0.51
N ASN A 30 -8.29 -0.45 1.37
CA ASN A 30 -6.87 -0.61 1.16
C ASN A 30 -6.38 -2.02 1.54
N SER A 31 -7.11 -2.79 2.34
CA SER A 31 -6.74 -4.16 2.67
C SER A 31 -6.92 -5.09 1.48
N ASN A 32 -8.04 -5.00 0.77
CA ASN A 32 -8.25 -5.72 -0.48
C ASN A 32 -7.26 -5.26 -1.57
N THR A 33 -6.97 -3.96 -1.61
CA THR A 33 -5.96 -3.39 -2.52
C THR A 33 -4.58 -4.00 -2.28
N HIS A 34 -4.21 -4.31 -1.02
CA HIS A 34 -2.97 -4.99 -0.68
C HIS A 34 -2.84 -6.36 -1.35
N PHE A 35 -3.84 -7.21 -1.15
CA PHE A 35 -3.82 -8.55 -1.73
C PHE A 35 -3.87 -8.51 -3.26
N ALA A 36 -4.62 -7.57 -3.83
CA ALA A 36 -4.64 -7.34 -5.27
C ALA A 36 -3.25 -6.93 -5.79
N ALA A 37 -2.53 -6.03 -5.09
CA ALA A 37 -1.18 -5.61 -5.46
C ALA A 37 -0.18 -6.79 -5.45
N ILE A 38 -0.23 -7.64 -4.42
CA ILE A 38 0.61 -8.83 -4.32
C ILE A 38 0.29 -9.82 -5.45
N GLY A 39 -0.99 -10.04 -5.72
CA GLY A 39 -1.44 -10.93 -6.80
C GLY A 39 -0.99 -10.43 -8.18
N LEU A 40 -1.11 -9.14 -8.45
CA LEU A 40 -0.64 -8.51 -9.68
C LEU A 40 0.89 -8.58 -9.80
N TRP A 41 1.61 -8.39 -8.71
CA TRP A 41 3.08 -8.53 -8.70
C TRP A 41 3.51 -9.97 -9.02
N ALA A 42 2.81 -10.95 -8.48
CA ALA A 42 3.04 -12.36 -8.83
C ALA A 42 2.68 -12.65 -10.30
N ALA A 43 1.55 -12.14 -10.79
CA ALA A 43 1.10 -12.33 -12.16
C ALA A 43 2.06 -11.74 -13.20
N ARG A 44 2.73 -10.63 -12.88
CA ARG A 44 3.75 -10.01 -13.72
C ARG A 44 4.91 -10.96 -14.05
N ARG A 45 5.26 -11.86 -13.13
CA ARG A 45 6.30 -12.89 -13.36
C ARG A 45 5.89 -13.91 -14.44
N HIS A 46 4.62 -13.96 -14.77
CA HIS A 46 4.02 -14.80 -15.80
C HIS A 46 3.61 -13.99 -17.03
N GLU A 47 4.25 -12.84 -17.24
CA GLU A 47 4.04 -11.97 -18.41
C GLU A 47 2.60 -11.43 -18.54
N VAL A 48 1.82 -11.44 -17.46
CA VAL A 48 0.50 -10.81 -17.45
C VAL A 48 0.67 -9.28 -17.47
N PRO A 49 0.02 -8.56 -18.39
CA PRO A 49 0.10 -7.10 -18.43
C PRO A 49 -0.50 -6.48 -17.16
N THR A 50 0.32 -5.81 -16.36
CA THR A 50 -0.08 -5.24 -15.05
C THR A 50 0.21 -3.75 -14.92
N GLU A 51 0.88 -3.15 -15.90
CA GLU A 51 1.41 -1.79 -15.85
C GLU A 51 0.32 -0.77 -15.51
N ARG A 52 -0.84 -0.85 -16.17
CA ARG A 52 -1.96 0.05 -15.92
C ARG A 52 -2.47 -0.05 -14.47
N SER A 53 -2.57 -1.26 -13.95
CA SER A 53 -3.03 -1.50 -12.58
C SER A 53 -2.05 -0.90 -11.56
N PHE A 54 -0.76 -1.02 -11.81
CA PHE A 54 0.25 -0.42 -10.94
C PHE A 54 0.29 1.11 -11.02
N VAL A 55 0.08 1.69 -12.21
CA VAL A 55 -0.09 3.14 -12.34
C VAL A 55 -1.26 3.64 -11.49
N LEU A 56 -2.39 2.93 -11.51
CA LEU A 56 -3.56 3.29 -10.70
C LEU A 56 -3.29 3.12 -9.20
N LEU A 57 -2.61 2.04 -8.83
CA LEU A 57 -2.21 1.77 -7.45
C LEU A 57 -1.29 2.88 -6.91
N ASN A 58 -0.25 3.24 -7.65
CA ASN A 58 0.65 4.31 -7.27
C ASN A 58 -0.10 5.64 -7.11
N ARG A 59 -0.90 6.04 -8.10
CA ARG A 59 -1.72 7.26 -8.03
C ARG A 59 -2.66 7.27 -6.83
N ARG A 60 -3.24 6.13 -6.49
CA ARG A 60 -4.11 6.00 -5.33
C ARG A 60 -3.38 6.42 -4.06
N PHE A 61 -2.22 5.84 -3.80
CA PHE A 61 -1.47 6.11 -2.58
C PHE A 61 -0.77 7.46 -2.60
N GLN A 62 -0.33 7.93 -3.76
CA GLN A 62 0.19 9.29 -3.91
C GLN A 62 -0.84 10.37 -3.52
N LYS A 63 -2.13 10.14 -3.75
CA LYS A 63 -3.19 11.13 -3.52
C LYS A 63 -3.90 11.04 -2.17
N SER A 64 -3.69 9.97 -1.39
CA SER A 64 -4.53 9.67 -0.23
C SER A 64 -3.79 9.60 1.11
N GLN A 65 -2.55 10.12 1.17
CA GLN A 65 -1.81 10.18 2.43
C GLN A 65 -2.42 11.21 3.38
N ALA A 66 -2.65 10.81 4.62
CA ALA A 66 -3.11 11.69 5.67
C ALA A 66 -2.01 12.67 6.16
N GLY A 67 -2.45 13.72 6.85
CA GLY A 67 -1.55 14.74 7.40
C GLY A 67 -0.50 14.22 8.38
N ASP A 68 -0.74 13.11 9.05
CA ASP A 68 0.20 12.43 9.97
C ASP A 68 1.16 11.44 9.28
N GLY A 69 1.02 11.24 7.96
CA GLY A 69 1.83 10.31 7.18
C GLY A 69 1.20 8.92 7.02
N SER A 70 0.04 8.68 7.59
CA SER A 70 -0.66 7.41 7.52
C SER A 70 -1.59 7.30 6.31
N TRP A 71 -2.12 6.08 6.09
CA TRP A 71 -3.25 5.83 5.19
C TRP A 71 -4.37 5.11 5.93
N GLY A 72 -5.61 5.52 5.62
CA GLY A 72 -6.81 4.95 6.19
C GLY A 72 -7.25 3.66 5.52
N TYR A 73 -8.32 3.06 6.08
CA TYR A 73 -8.91 1.85 5.52
C TYR A 73 -9.55 2.10 4.16
N TYR A 74 -10.21 3.22 3.99
CA TYR A 74 -10.81 3.63 2.73
C TYR A 74 -9.97 4.69 2.02
N PHE A 75 -10.12 4.76 0.70
CA PHE A 75 -9.55 5.85 -0.07
C PHE A 75 -10.17 7.18 0.35
N SER A 76 -9.33 8.18 0.62
CA SER A 76 -9.72 9.54 0.94
C SER A 76 -8.78 10.50 0.23
N ALA A 77 -9.26 11.18 -0.80
CA ALA A 77 -8.44 12.10 -1.57
C ALA A 77 -7.99 13.33 -0.76
N ASP A 78 -8.69 13.64 0.33
CA ASP A 78 -8.38 14.75 1.24
C ASP A 78 -7.52 14.33 2.44
N GLY A 79 -7.13 13.04 2.50
CA GLY A 79 -6.30 12.52 3.56
C GLY A 79 -6.92 12.54 4.97
N LYS A 80 -8.23 12.75 5.08
CA LYS A 80 -8.93 12.83 6.38
C LYS A 80 -9.30 11.48 7.00
N SER A 81 -9.15 10.40 6.23
CA SER A 81 -9.38 9.06 6.77
C SER A 81 -8.28 8.73 7.77
N GLY A 82 -8.64 8.53 9.03
CA GLY A 82 -7.70 8.11 10.07
C GLY A 82 -6.92 6.87 9.66
N GLY A 83 -5.61 6.90 9.84
CA GLY A 83 -4.72 5.86 9.36
C GLY A 83 -4.42 4.78 10.41
N SER A 84 -4.05 3.61 9.93
CA SER A 84 -3.51 2.52 10.74
C SER A 84 -2.10 2.14 10.29
N GLY A 85 -1.33 1.52 11.18
CA GLY A 85 0.01 1.03 10.84
C GLY A 85 -0.02 0.03 9.69
N ALA A 86 -0.95 -0.93 9.72
CA ALA A 86 -1.09 -1.95 8.68
C ALA A 86 -1.35 -1.32 7.30
N LEU A 87 -2.30 -0.39 7.21
CA LEU A 87 -2.64 0.21 5.93
C LEU A 87 -1.60 1.22 5.43
N THR A 88 -0.81 1.77 6.33
CA THR A 88 0.39 2.54 5.97
C THR A 88 1.44 1.64 5.32
N CYS A 89 1.66 0.44 5.84
CA CYS A 89 2.54 -0.54 5.20
C CYS A 89 2.02 -0.95 3.81
N VAL A 90 0.69 -1.11 3.65
CA VAL A 90 0.06 -1.38 2.35
C VAL A 90 0.35 -0.28 1.34
N ALA A 91 0.21 0.97 1.75
CA ALA A 91 0.49 2.11 0.88
C ALA A 91 1.97 2.19 0.50
N LEU A 92 2.87 1.95 1.45
CA LEU A 92 4.31 1.88 1.20
C LEU A 92 4.67 0.79 0.18
N LEU A 93 4.02 -0.39 0.23
CA LEU A 93 4.19 -1.43 -0.79
C LEU A 93 3.76 -0.90 -2.18
N GLY A 94 2.62 -0.23 -2.26
CA GLY A 94 2.14 0.34 -3.51
C GLY A 94 3.06 1.42 -4.08
N LEU A 95 3.62 2.27 -3.23
CA LEU A 95 4.60 3.28 -3.63
C LEU A 95 5.92 2.63 -4.07
N ALA A 96 6.41 1.61 -3.36
CA ALA A 96 7.62 0.88 -3.74
C ALA A 96 7.49 0.24 -5.12
N ILE A 97 6.32 -0.35 -5.44
CA ILE A 97 6.04 -0.89 -6.77
C ILE A 97 6.06 0.25 -7.81
N GLY A 98 5.48 1.40 -7.47
CA GLY A 98 5.50 2.58 -8.33
C GLY A 98 6.92 3.04 -8.67
N HIS A 99 7.78 3.16 -7.66
CA HIS A 99 9.19 3.52 -7.86
C HIS A 99 9.97 2.46 -8.64
N ALA A 100 9.78 1.17 -8.33
CA ALA A 100 10.48 0.07 -9.00
C ALA A 100 10.13 -0.03 -10.50
N LEU A 101 8.96 0.47 -10.90
CA LEU A 101 8.50 0.45 -12.28
C LEU A 101 8.69 1.80 -12.99
N ASP A 102 9.32 2.77 -12.31
CA ASP A 102 9.52 4.14 -12.83
C ASP A 102 8.21 4.76 -13.37
N LEU A 103 7.13 4.54 -12.63
CA LEU A 103 5.79 5.00 -13.03
C LEU A 103 5.58 6.49 -12.80
N ASP A 104 6.48 7.13 -12.08
CA ASP A 104 6.48 8.57 -11.80
C ASP A 104 7.76 9.19 -12.37
N LYS A 105 7.74 9.41 -13.68
CA LYS A 105 8.91 9.93 -14.43
C LYS A 105 9.34 11.34 -14.03
N ASP A 106 8.49 12.04 -13.29
CA ASP A 106 8.77 13.40 -12.79
C ASP A 106 9.50 13.39 -11.44
N ALA A 107 9.60 12.24 -10.80
CA ALA A 107 10.28 12.08 -9.52
C ALA A 107 11.63 11.39 -9.72
N ASP A 108 12.67 12.16 -9.98
CA ASP A 108 14.08 11.72 -9.82
C ASP A 108 14.42 11.55 -8.32
N VAL A 109 13.51 10.90 -7.60
CA VAL A 109 13.60 10.73 -6.15
C VAL A 109 13.72 9.24 -5.85
N ARG A 110 14.83 8.86 -5.25
CA ARG A 110 14.99 7.51 -4.70
C ARG A 110 13.88 7.21 -3.70
N PRO A 111 13.35 5.98 -3.65
CA PRO A 111 12.26 5.63 -2.75
C PRO A 111 12.48 6.07 -1.30
N GLU A 112 13.71 5.94 -0.82
CA GLU A 112 14.13 6.33 0.52
C GLU A 112 14.20 7.86 0.75
N ALA A 113 14.14 8.65 -0.29
CA ALA A 113 14.09 10.11 -0.25
C ALA A 113 12.72 10.71 -0.54
N ASP A 114 11.73 9.86 -0.92
CA ASP A 114 10.35 10.30 -1.14
C ASP A 114 9.76 10.87 0.17
N PRO A 115 9.33 12.14 0.21
CA PRO A 115 8.77 12.75 1.42
C PRO A 115 7.58 12.00 2.00
N LYS A 116 6.79 11.30 1.17
CA LYS A 116 5.67 10.48 1.62
C LYS A 116 6.13 9.23 2.32
N VAL A 117 7.17 8.58 1.78
CA VAL A 117 7.79 7.41 2.39
C VAL A 117 8.42 7.77 3.72
N LEU A 118 9.22 8.85 3.78
CA LEU A 118 9.85 9.33 5.01
C LEU A 118 8.82 9.65 6.09
N LYS A 119 7.73 10.32 5.72
CA LYS A 119 6.66 10.67 6.65
C LYS A 119 5.94 9.43 7.18
N ALA A 120 5.73 8.43 6.33
CA ALA A 120 5.15 7.15 6.71
C ALA A 120 6.06 6.38 7.66
N PHE A 121 7.36 6.32 7.39
CA PHE A 121 8.31 5.66 8.30
C PHE A 121 8.39 6.32 9.67
N LYS A 122 8.33 7.65 9.72
CA LYS A 122 8.26 8.38 10.99
C LYS A 122 7.00 8.01 11.77
N MET A 123 5.84 7.94 11.12
CA MET A 123 4.59 7.52 11.75
C MET A 123 4.67 6.06 12.25
N LEU A 124 5.22 5.16 11.45
CA LEU A 124 5.38 3.75 11.84
C LEU A 124 6.38 3.60 13.00
N GLY A 125 7.46 4.38 13.03
CA GLY A 125 8.42 4.39 14.13
C GLY A 125 7.80 4.77 15.46
N GLY A 126 6.79 5.66 15.46
CA GLY A 126 5.99 5.96 16.65
C GLY A 126 5.20 4.78 17.19
N ARG A 127 4.99 3.73 16.36
CA ARG A 127 4.24 2.51 16.73
C ARG A 127 5.13 1.32 17.07
N VAL A 128 6.41 1.36 16.76
CA VAL A 128 7.37 0.33 17.13
C VAL A 128 7.48 0.25 18.65
N GLY A 129 7.30 -0.96 19.20
CA GLY A 129 7.26 -1.21 20.65
C GLY A 129 5.92 -0.91 21.31
N ALA A 130 4.92 -0.42 20.55
CA ALA A 130 3.55 -0.38 21.05
C ALA A 130 2.95 -1.79 21.10
N PRO A 131 2.07 -2.09 22.07
CA PRO A 131 1.44 -3.39 22.15
C PRO A 131 0.69 -3.70 20.84
N THR A 132 1.13 -4.74 20.14
CA THR A 132 0.43 -5.27 18.98
C THR A 132 -0.40 -6.45 19.48
N GLY A 133 -1.68 -6.29 19.60
CA GLY A 133 -2.49 -7.42 20.03
C GLY A 133 -3.68 -7.07 20.90
N PHE A 134 -4.09 -8.00 21.71
CA PHE A 134 -5.24 -7.89 22.58
C PHE A 134 -4.83 -7.30 23.92
N VAL A 135 -5.61 -6.35 24.45
CA VAL A 135 -5.56 -5.96 25.85
C VAL A 135 -6.69 -6.70 26.55
N GLY A 136 -6.35 -7.75 27.29
CA GLY A 136 -7.33 -8.70 27.80
C GLY A 136 -8.02 -9.45 26.65
N ASP A 137 -9.32 -9.66 26.72
CA ASP A 137 -10.10 -10.35 25.67
C ASP A 137 -10.60 -9.41 24.55
N ARG A 138 -10.14 -8.16 24.50
CA ARG A 138 -10.60 -7.18 23.53
C ARG A 138 -9.48 -6.74 22.61
N PRO A 139 -9.71 -6.72 21.28
CA PRO A 139 -8.77 -6.11 20.35
C PRO A 139 -8.62 -4.62 20.70
N THR A 140 -7.39 -4.12 20.71
CA THR A 140 -7.14 -2.68 20.83
C THR A 140 -7.69 -1.96 19.59
N PRO A 141 -8.65 -1.03 19.73
CA PRO A 141 -9.53 -0.60 18.63
C PRO A 141 -8.86 0.15 17.49
N LYS A 142 -7.63 0.59 17.64
CA LYS A 142 -6.98 1.44 16.63
C LYS A 142 -5.75 0.82 15.94
N ASP A 143 -5.17 -0.20 16.53
CA ASP A 143 -3.94 -0.82 16.03
C ASP A 143 -4.04 -2.35 15.95
N ALA A 144 -5.24 -2.85 16.06
CA ALA A 144 -5.57 -4.27 16.07
C ALA A 144 -5.30 -4.97 14.73
N GLY A 145 -4.30 -4.52 14.03
CA GLY A 145 -3.74 -5.25 12.92
C GLY A 145 -2.99 -6.51 13.35
N GLY A 146 -2.73 -6.71 14.63
CA GLY A 146 -2.10 -7.91 15.14
C GLY A 146 -1.05 -8.48 14.20
N PHE A 147 -1.20 -9.73 13.82
CA PHE A 147 -0.31 -10.41 12.86
C PHE A 147 -0.32 -9.80 11.46
N TYR A 148 -1.42 -9.22 11.02
CA TYR A 148 -1.49 -8.55 9.72
C TYR A 148 -0.58 -7.32 9.67
N TYR A 149 -0.55 -6.51 10.73
CA TYR A 149 0.35 -5.37 10.83
C TYR A 149 1.82 -5.82 10.85
N LEU A 150 2.17 -6.79 11.68
CA LEU A 150 3.54 -7.30 11.78
C LEU A 150 4.02 -7.89 10.45
N TRP A 151 3.17 -8.69 9.81
CA TRP A 151 3.45 -9.26 8.50
C TRP A 151 3.62 -8.18 7.41
N ALA A 152 2.80 -7.13 7.42
CA ALA A 152 2.91 -6.03 6.47
C ALA A 152 4.16 -5.17 6.76
N LEU A 153 4.48 -4.94 8.04
CA LEU A 153 5.65 -4.19 8.47
C LEU A 153 6.95 -4.88 8.06
N GLU A 154 7.06 -6.19 8.33
CA GLU A 154 8.20 -6.99 7.90
C GLU A 154 8.46 -6.85 6.39
N ARG A 155 7.42 -6.99 5.58
CA ARG A 155 7.54 -6.89 4.12
C ARG A 155 8.08 -5.55 3.66
N ILE A 156 7.54 -4.46 4.17
CA ILE A 156 8.00 -3.13 3.74
C ILE A 156 9.37 -2.81 4.31
N ALA A 157 9.71 -3.27 5.50
CA ALA A 157 11.02 -3.07 6.07
C ALA A 157 12.11 -3.80 5.26
N VAL A 158 11.83 -5.03 4.83
CA VAL A 158 12.71 -5.79 3.93
C VAL A 158 12.78 -5.14 2.54
N LEU A 159 11.63 -4.69 1.99
CA LEU A 159 11.58 -4.11 0.66
C LEU A 159 12.36 -2.80 0.55
N TYR A 160 12.33 -1.97 1.59
CA TYR A 160 13.06 -0.70 1.66
C TYR A 160 14.44 -0.83 2.31
N ASP A 161 14.87 -2.06 2.67
CA ASP A 161 16.13 -2.35 3.34
C ASP A 161 16.35 -1.50 4.61
N VAL A 162 15.30 -1.35 5.42
CA VAL A 162 15.38 -0.58 6.66
C VAL A 162 15.42 -1.49 7.89
N SER A 163 16.45 -1.33 8.71
CA SER A 163 16.59 -2.05 9.99
C SER A 163 15.96 -1.31 11.16
N LYS A 164 15.73 -0.02 11.02
CA LYS A 164 15.16 0.84 12.07
C LYS A 164 14.11 1.77 11.49
N LEU A 165 13.06 2.01 12.26
CA LEU A 165 12.03 3.00 11.98
C LEU A 165 12.07 4.08 13.07
N ASP A 166 12.37 5.32 12.70
CA ASP A 166 12.54 6.44 13.63
C ASP A 166 13.51 6.08 14.78
N GLY A 167 14.65 5.47 14.42
CA GLY A 167 15.70 5.05 15.36
C GLY A 167 15.42 3.77 16.15
N LYS A 168 14.23 3.22 16.08
CA LYS A 168 13.82 1.99 16.79
C LYS A 168 13.98 0.74 15.93
N ASP A 169 14.52 -0.30 16.51
CA ASP A 169 14.63 -1.61 15.89
C ASP A 169 13.20 -2.21 15.79
N TRP A 170 12.70 -2.38 14.58
CA TRP A 170 11.34 -2.85 14.35
C TRP A 170 11.18 -4.36 14.54
N TYR A 171 12.28 -5.12 14.58
CA TYR A 171 12.27 -6.57 14.69
C TYR A 171 12.34 -7.05 16.15
N LYS A 172 12.79 -6.21 17.07
CA LYS A 172 12.85 -6.46 18.50
C LYS A 172 11.63 -5.88 19.21
#